data_d8899bbd96499724173b21e9cf0cc67f
#
_entry.id   d8899bbd96499724173b21e9cf0cc67f
#
_cell.length_a   1.000
_cell.length_b   1.000
_cell.length_c   1.000
_cell.angle_alpha   90.00
_cell.angle_beta   90.00
_cell.angle_gamma   90.00
#
_symmetry.space_group_name_H-M   'P 1'
#
loop_
_entity.id
_entity.type
_entity.pdbx_description
1 polymer ?
#
loop_
_entity_poly.entity_id
_entity_poly.type
_entity_poly.pdbx_seq_one_letter_code
_entity_poly.pdbx_strand_id
1 'polypeptide(L)'
;MNYAEICIIKRDGKREDFSISKIKNAIGKAFHASGIDNEDKLIAEITMRVISNFVSPTISVEEIQDLVEKELMKVRPEVAKKYIIYREWRNTERDRKTQMKHIMDGIVAIDKNDVNLSNANMSSHTPAGQMMTFASEVTKDYTYKYLLPKKYAEAHQLGDIHIQDRKSTRLNSSHEFVSRMPSSA
;
A
#
# COMPACT_ATOMS: atom_id res chain seq x y z
N MET A 1 24.44 -15.83 -21.26
CA MET A 1 24.50 -14.77 -20.25
C MET A 1 25.06 -15.34 -18.96
N ASN A 2 26.05 -14.67 -18.40
CA ASN A 2 26.58 -15.08 -17.09
C ASN A 2 25.62 -14.59 -16.01
N TYR A 3 24.92 -15.47 -15.35
CA TYR A 3 23.89 -15.12 -14.34
C TYR A 3 24.46 -14.34 -13.14
N ALA A 4 25.79 -14.37 -12.97
CA ALA A 4 26.48 -13.62 -11.91
C ALA A 4 26.53 -12.09 -12.13
N GLU A 5 26.20 -11.62 -13.33
CA GLU A 5 26.23 -10.19 -13.68
C GLU A 5 24.84 -9.54 -13.68
N ILE A 6 23.79 -10.30 -13.35
CA ILE A 6 22.42 -9.76 -13.34
C ILE A 6 22.18 -9.03 -12.03
N CYS A 7 21.79 -7.75 -12.13
CA CYS A 7 21.45 -6.89 -11.01
C CYS A 7 19.95 -6.65 -10.94
N ILE A 8 19.36 -6.83 -9.76
CA ILE A 8 17.95 -6.57 -9.53
C ILE A 8 17.76 -5.19 -8.93
N ILE A 9 16.86 -4.40 -9.51
CA ILE A 9 16.38 -3.15 -8.92
C ILE A 9 15.14 -3.44 -8.08
N LYS A 10 15.26 -3.19 -6.78
CA LYS A 10 14.12 -3.22 -5.85
C LYS A 10 13.23 -2.00 -6.02
N ARG A 11 12.01 -2.05 -5.50
CA ARG A 11 11.04 -0.95 -5.51
C ARG A 11 11.53 0.33 -4.81
N ASP A 12 12.43 0.17 -3.83
CA ASP A 12 13.08 1.28 -3.12
C ASP A 12 14.32 1.83 -3.86
N GLY A 13 14.54 1.39 -5.11
CA GLY A 13 15.68 1.79 -5.94
C GLY A 13 16.99 1.10 -5.58
N LYS A 14 17.06 0.29 -4.54
CA LYS A 14 18.28 -0.43 -4.16
C LYS A 14 18.57 -1.55 -5.15
N ARG A 15 19.85 -1.75 -5.38
CA ARG A 15 20.36 -2.84 -6.22
C ARG A 15 20.69 -4.05 -5.34
N GLU A 16 20.36 -5.22 -5.82
CA GLU A 16 20.64 -6.51 -5.18
C GLU A 16 21.08 -7.53 -6.23
N ASP A 17 21.94 -8.44 -5.81
CA ASP A 17 22.39 -9.53 -6.66
C ASP A 17 21.24 -10.50 -6.99
N PHE A 18 21.25 -11.00 -8.21
CA PHE A 18 20.26 -11.94 -8.67
C PHE A 18 20.37 -13.29 -7.94
N SER A 19 19.23 -13.82 -7.51
CA SER A 19 19.16 -15.13 -6.85
C SER A 19 18.03 -15.99 -7.45
N ILE A 20 18.42 -17.04 -8.15
CA ILE A 20 17.51 -18.03 -8.75
C ILE A 20 16.61 -18.66 -7.70
N SER A 21 17.14 -18.94 -6.50
CA SER A 21 16.41 -19.54 -5.40
C SER A 21 15.18 -18.72 -4.96
N LYS A 22 15.25 -17.39 -5.05
CA LYS A 22 14.12 -16.51 -4.70
C LYS A 22 12.94 -16.73 -5.66
N ILE A 23 13.21 -16.85 -6.96
CA ILE A 23 12.18 -17.12 -7.98
C ILE A 23 11.62 -18.51 -7.79
N LYS A 24 12.49 -19.52 -7.67
CA LYS A 24 12.08 -20.93 -7.44
C LYS A 24 11.18 -21.04 -6.21
N ASN A 25 11.55 -20.41 -5.10
CA ASN A 25 10.78 -20.42 -3.85
C ASN A 25 9.42 -19.70 -4.00
N ALA A 26 9.36 -18.61 -4.76
CA ALA A 26 8.10 -17.90 -5.00
C ALA A 26 7.13 -18.74 -5.82
N ILE A 27 7.61 -19.41 -6.87
CA ILE A 27 6.83 -20.34 -7.69
C ILE A 27 6.39 -21.54 -6.85
N GLY A 28 7.30 -22.15 -6.07
CA GLY A 28 7.00 -23.29 -5.21
C GLY A 28 5.90 -22.99 -4.19
N LYS A 29 5.92 -21.82 -3.58
CA LYS A 29 4.84 -21.37 -2.68
C LYS A 29 3.48 -21.26 -3.38
N ALA A 30 3.45 -20.84 -4.65
CA ALA A 30 2.22 -20.76 -5.42
C ALA A 30 1.67 -22.15 -5.75
N PHE A 31 2.53 -23.10 -6.08
CA PHE A 31 2.17 -24.51 -6.28
C PHE A 31 1.59 -25.12 -5.00
N HIS A 32 2.28 -24.98 -3.88
CA HIS A 32 1.82 -25.42 -2.57
C HIS A 32 0.45 -24.79 -2.18
N ALA A 33 0.28 -23.49 -2.40
CA ALA A 33 -0.99 -22.80 -2.15
C ALA A 33 -2.14 -23.28 -3.07
N SER A 34 -1.82 -23.95 -4.17
CA SER A 34 -2.77 -24.57 -5.09
C SER A 34 -3.05 -26.03 -4.76
N GLY A 35 -2.43 -26.56 -3.70
CA GLY A 35 -2.55 -27.98 -3.30
C GLY A 35 -1.79 -28.95 -4.22
N ILE A 36 -0.82 -28.46 -4.98
CA ILE A 36 0.00 -29.24 -5.89
C ILE A 36 1.39 -29.34 -5.28
N ASP A 37 1.68 -30.45 -4.67
CA ASP A 37 2.98 -30.76 -4.08
C ASP A 37 3.77 -31.71 -4.99
N ASN A 38 5.09 -31.73 -4.85
CA ASN A 38 6.02 -32.65 -5.56
C ASN A 38 6.23 -32.39 -7.07
N GLU A 39 5.99 -31.19 -7.57
CA GLU A 39 6.33 -30.82 -8.96
C GLU A 39 7.65 -30.03 -9.09
N ASP A 40 8.68 -30.41 -8.33
CA ASP A 40 9.98 -29.72 -8.31
C ASP A 40 10.64 -29.58 -9.69
N LYS A 41 10.44 -30.58 -10.57
CA LYS A 41 10.96 -30.53 -11.94
C LYS A 41 10.28 -29.45 -12.76
N LEU A 42 8.96 -29.34 -12.67
CA LEU A 42 8.19 -28.34 -13.38
C LEU A 42 8.50 -26.92 -12.85
N ILE A 43 8.64 -26.77 -11.54
CA ILE A 43 9.05 -25.51 -10.90
C ILE A 43 10.42 -25.09 -11.41
N ALA A 44 11.38 -26.00 -11.50
CA ALA A 44 12.71 -25.71 -12.02
C ALA A 44 12.65 -25.32 -13.52
N GLU A 45 11.85 -26.03 -14.31
CA GLU A 45 11.66 -25.72 -15.73
C GLU A 45 11.07 -24.33 -15.95
N ILE A 46 9.99 -23.98 -15.22
CA ILE A 46 9.37 -22.66 -15.29
C ILE A 46 10.38 -21.59 -14.86
N THR A 47 11.15 -21.84 -13.79
CA THR A 47 12.18 -20.92 -13.33
C THR A 47 13.21 -20.64 -14.41
N MET A 48 13.68 -21.67 -15.10
CA MET A 48 14.64 -21.52 -16.19
C MET A 48 14.07 -20.78 -17.39
N ARG A 49 12.81 -21.00 -17.73
CA ARG A 49 12.09 -20.25 -18.79
C ARG A 49 11.97 -18.78 -18.43
N VAL A 50 11.64 -18.45 -17.19
CA VAL A 50 11.59 -17.04 -16.72
C VAL A 50 12.96 -16.37 -16.89
N ILE A 51 14.03 -17.04 -16.48
CA ILE A 51 15.40 -16.52 -16.58
C ILE A 51 15.85 -16.37 -18.05
N SER A 52 15.46 -17.30 -18.91
CA SER A 52 15.81 -17.21 -20.35
C SER A 52 15.14 -16.03 -21.06
N ASN A 53 14.06 -15.49 -20.51
CA ASN A 53 13.36 -14.32 -21.03
C ASN A 53 13.94 -12.99 -20.53
N PHE A 54 15.02 -12.99 -19.76
CA PHE A 54 15.67 -11.74 -19.36
C PHE A 54 16.40 -11.12 -20.56
N VAL A 55 16.04 -9.91 -20.87
CA VAL A 55 16.58 -9.17 -22.01
C VAL A 55 17.78 -8.28 -21.60
N SER A 56 17.77 -7.80 -20.36
CA SER A 56 18.76 -6.86 -19.84
C SER A 56 19.55 -7.43 -18.66
N PRO A 57 20.81 -7.04 -18.46
CA PRO A 57 21.57 -7.38 -17.26
C PRO A 57 21.01 -6.70 -16.00
N THR A 58 20.16 -5.70 -16.15
CA THR A 58 19.48 -5.03 -15.05
C THR A 58 17.98 -5.20 -15.23
N ILE A 59 17.33 -5.81 -14.24
CA ILE A 59 15.88 -6.11 -14.30
C ILE A 59 15.20 -5.69 -12.98
N SER A 60 14.00 -5.17 -13.07
CA SER A 60 13.21 -4.82 -11.90
C SER A 60 12.51 -6.05 -11.28
N VAL A 61 12.19 -5.97 -9.99
CA VAL A 61 11.40 -7.02 -9.33
C VAL A 61 10.03 -7.19 -9.99
N GLU A 62 9.43 -6.09 -10.47
CA GLU A 62 8.12 -6.12 -11.14
C GLU A 62 8.19 -6.89 -12.45
N GLU A 63 9.20 -6.61 -13.30
CA GLU A 63 9.39 -7.33 -14.56
C GLU A 63 9.61 -8.83 -14.34
N ILE A 64 10.37 -9.21 -13.31
CA ILE A 64 10.53 -10.64 -12.95
C ILE A 64 9.16 -11.25 -12.58
N GLN A 65 8.35 -10.54 -11.78
CA GLN A 65 7.04 -11.03 -11.37
C GLN A 65 6.10 -11.18 -12.57
N ASP A 66 6.11 -10.23 -13.50
CA ASP A 66 5.31 -10.29 -14.72
C ASP A 66 5.72 -11.46 -15.62
N LEU A 67 7.03 -11.73 -15.73
CA LEU A 67 7.53 -12.91 -16.45
C LEU A 67 7.10 -14.21 -15.78
N VAL A 68 7.15 -14.29 -14.45
CA VAL A 68 6.67 -15.46 -13.70
C VAL A 68 5.18 -15.68 -13.93
N GLU A 69 4.36 -14.64 -13.87
CA GLU A 69 2.92 -14.72 -14.13
C GLU A 69 2.66 -15.22 -15.55
N LYS A 70 3.35 -14.66 -16.54
CA LYS A 70 3.22 -15.04 -17.95
C LYS A 70 3.57 -16.52 -18.19
N GLU A 71 4.65 -17.00 -17.60
CA GLU A 71 5.04 -18.40 -17.77
C GLU A 71 4.13 -19.37 -16.98
N LEU A 72 3.68 -18.98 -15.77
CA LEU A 72 2.71 -19.77 -15.02
C LEU A 72 1.36 -19.86 -15.73
N MET A 73 0.88 -18.77 -16.35
CA MET A 73 -0.37 -18.77 -17.12
C MET A 73 -0.34 -19.73 -18.31
N LYS A 74 0.82 -19.92 -18.95
CA LYS A 74 0.99 -20.85 -20.06
C LYS A 74 0.94 -22.32 -19.61
N VAL A 75 1.49 -22.61 -18.43
CA VAL A 75 1.70 -23.99 -17.96
C VAL A 75 0.59 -24.44 -17.01
N ARG A 76 0.23 -23.61 -16.05
CA ARG A 76 -0.73 -23.90 -14.97
C ARG A 76 -1.53 -22.64 -14.59
N PRO A 77 -2.61 -22.32 -15.30
CA PRO A 77 -3.41 -21.11 -15.03
C PRO A 77 -3.96 -21.04 -13.61
N GLU A 78 -4.24 -22.17 -12.99
CA GLU A 78 -4.74 -22.25 -11.61
C GLU A 78 -3.68 -21.77 -10.59
N VAL A 79 -2.43 -22.17 -10.80
CA VAL A 79 -1.30 -21.73 -9.97
C VAL A 79 -1.01 -20.25 -10.22
N ALA A 80 -1.07 -19.81 -11.48
CA ALA A 80 -0.91 -18.41 -11.85
C ALA A 80 -1.93 -17.52 -11.13
N LYS A 81 -3.20 -17.93 -11.09
CA LYS A 81 -4.25 -17.21 -10.37
C LYS A 81 -3.92 -17.05 -8.87
N LYS A 82 -3.44 -18.07 -8.22
CA LYS A 82 -3.02 -17.99 -6.80
C LYS A 82 -1.81 -17.09 -6.62
N TYR A 83 -0.85 -17.14 -7.55
CA TYR A 83 0.32 -16.28 -7.53
C TYR A 83 -0.05 -14.80 -7.66
N ILE A 84 -0.93 -14.45 -8.60
CA ILE A 84 -1.41 -13.08 -8.84
C ILE A 84 -2.15 -12.54 -7.62
N ILE A 85 -3.08 -13.33 -7.05
CA ILE A 85 -3.83 -12.93 -5.86
C ILE A 85 -2.89 -12.69 -4.68
N TYR A 86 -1.89 -13.56 -4.48
CA TYR A 86 -0.91 -13.41 -3.41
C TYR A 86 -0.01 -12.19 -3.63
N ARG A 87 0.42 -11.93 -4.88
CA ARG A 87 1.19 -10.74 -5.24
C ARG A 87 0.41 -9.47 -4.90
N GLU A 88 -0.85 -9.38 -5.30
CA GLU A 88 -1.71 -8.24 -5.05
C GLU A 88 -1.94 -8.02 -3.55
N TRP A 89 -2.25 -9.08 -2.83
CA TRP A 89 -2.36 -9.01 -1.37
C TRP A 89 -1.07 -8.48 -0.70
N ARG A 90 0.10 -8.94 -1.15
CA ARG A 90 1.40 -8.48 -0.64
C ARG A 90 1.68 -7.01 -0.99
N ASN A 91 1.21 -6.54 -2.13
CA ASN A 91 1.30 -5.14 -2.52
C ASN A 91 0.45 -4.27 -1.60
N THR A 92 -0.82 -4.61 -1.46
CA THR A 92 -1.77 -3.92 -0.58
C THR A 92 -1.27 -3.84 0.88
N GLU A 93 -0.72 -4.96 1.41
CA GLU A 93 -0.15 -4.98 2.77
C GLU A 93 1.06 -4.05 2.91
N ARG A 94 1.92 -3.97 1.88
CA ARG A 94 3.06 -3.05 1.90
C ARG A 94 2.62 -1.59 1.83
N ASP A 95 1.69 -1.28 0.94
CA ASP A 95 1.16 0.07 0.77
C ASP A 95 0.51 0.55 2.07
N ARG A 96 -0.25 -0.31 2.73
CA ARG A 96 -0.85 -0.02 4.03
C ARG A 96 0.21 0.27 5.10
N LYS A 97 1.27 -0.54 5.16
CA LYS A 97 2.37 -0.34 6.12
C LYS A 97 3.15 0.94 5.84
N THR A 98 3.42 1.23 4.57
CA THR A 98 4.12 2.45 4.14
C THR A 98 3.31 3.67 4.49
N GLN A 99 2.00 3.65 4.23
CA GLN A 99 1.10 4.76 4.54
C GLN A 99 1.00 5.00 6.06
N MET A 100 0.84 3.92 6.85
CA MET A 100 0.85 4.04 8.32
C MET A 100 2.17 4.64 8.83
N LYS A 101 3.30 4.20 8.25
CA LYS A 101 4.60 4.76 8.59
C LYS A 101 4.68 6.25 8.25
N HIS A 102 4.22 6.68 7.07
CA HIS A 102 4.19 8.09 6.69
C HIS A 102 3.38 8.95 7.67
N ILE A 103 2.21 8.46 8.10
CA ILE A 103 1.39 9.15 9.10
C ILE A 103 2.17 9.29 10.41
N MET A 104 2.81 8.23 10.88
CA MET A 104 3.60 8.25 12.12
C MET A 104 4.82 9.14 12.02
N ASP A 105 5.57 9.04 10.93
CA ASP A 105 6.77 9.87 10.70
C ASP A 105 6.37 11.36 10.63
N GLY A 106 5.23 11.70 10.01
CA GLY A 106 4.68 13.05 9.97
C GLY A 106 4.34 13.59 11.36
N ILE A 107 3.75 12.77 12.23
CA ILE A 107 3.41 13.18 13.60
C ILE A 107 4.66 13.39 14.46
N VAL A 108 5.68 12.55 14.28
CA VAL A 108 6.94 12.65 15.02
C VAL A 108 7.81 13.82 14.54
N ALA A 109 7.78 14.11 13.23
CA ALA A 109 8.57 15.17 12.61
C ALA A 109 7.97 16.57 12.76
N ILE A 110 6.87 16.73 13.50
CA ILE A 110 6.23 18.04 13.72
C ILE A 110 7.24 19.01 14.34
N ASP A 111 7.59 20.06 13.60
CA ASP A 111 8.45 21.12 14.10
C ASP A 111 7.70 21.92 15.16
N LYS A 112 8.43 22.29 16.24
CA LYS A 112 7.88 23.04 17.39
C LYS A 112 7.28 24.41 17.01
N ASN A 113 7.60 24.90 15.83
CA ASN A 113 7.17 26.21 15.31
C ASN A 113 6.02 26.13 14.31
N ASP A 114 5.50 24.94 13.96
CA ASP A 114 4.41 24.82 13.00
C ASP A 114 3.05 25.11 13.66
N VAL A 115 2.64 26.36 13.56
CA VAL A 115 1.37 26.89 14.10
C VAL A 115 0.14 26.24 13.42
N ASN A 116 0.30 25.72 12.19
CA ASN A 116 -0.80 25.12 11.42
C ASN A 116 -1.27 23.78 11.98
N LEU A 117 -0.44 23.12 12.78
CA LEU A 117 -0.72 21.83 13.39
C LEU A 117 -1.23 21.96 14.84
N SER A 118 -1.22 23.16 15.40
CA SER A 118 -1.78 23.41 16.73
C SER A 118 -3.29 23.64 16.64
N ASN A 119 -4.05 22.78 17.28
CA ASN A 119 -5.45 23.05 17.55
C ASN A 119 -5.52 24.16 18.61
N ALA A 120 -6.47 25.10 18.50
CA ALA A 120 -6.61 26.25 19.40
C ALA A 120 -6.57 25.92 20.91
N ASN A 121 -6.91 24.68 21.27
CA ASN A 121 -6.99 24.23 22.66
C ASN A 121 -5.93 23.20 23.08
N MET A 122 -5.05 22.74 22.17
CA MET A 122 -4.07 21.71 22.48
C MET A 122 -2.87 21.78 21.55
N SER A 123 -1.68 21.88 22.13
CA SER A 123 -0.42 21.85 21.36
C SER A 123 -0.17 20.44 20.81
N SER A 124 0.15 20.35 19.52
CA SER A 124 0.53 19.10 18.85
C SER A 124 1.79 18.44 19.41
N HIS A 125 2.57 19.17 20.22
CA HIS A 125 3.77 18.64 20.90
C HIS A 125 3.49 17.90 22.20
N THR A 126 2.29 18.00 22.74
CA THR A 126 1.93 17.25 23.92
C THR A 126 1.56 15.82 23.55
N PRO A 127 1.78 14.81 24.41
CA PRO A 127 1.36 13.44 24.13
C PRO A 127 -0.13 13.33 23.76
N ALA A 128 -0.98 14.12 24.40
CA ALA A 128 -2.39 14.17 24.09
C ALA A 128 -2.66 14.79 22.70
N GLY A 129 -1.93 15.83 22.32
CA GLY A 129 -2.02 16.44 20.98
C GLY A 129 -1.57 15.47 19.89
N GLN A 130 -0.48 14.75 20.11
CA GLN A 130 -0.01 13.71 19.18
C GLN A 130 -1.03 12.58 19.02
N MET A 131 -1.62 12.11 20.11
CA MET A 131 -2.70 11.11 20.06
C MET A 131 -3.92 11.62 19.29
N MET A 132 -4.33 12.86 19.49
CA MET A 132 -5.46 13.44 18.74
C MET A 132 -5.15 13.58 17.25
N THR A 133 -3.95 14.02 16.89
CA THR A 133 -3.51 14.12 15.50
C THR A 133 -3.49 12.74 14.85
N PHE A 134 -2.91 11.75 15.52
CA PHE A 134 -2.91 10.37 15.05
C PHE A 134 -4.33 9.83 14.85
N ALA A 135 -5.20 10.00 15.85
CA ALA A 135 -6.59 9.53 15.75
C ALA A 135 -7.34 10.23 14.60
N SER A 136 -7.11 11.52 14.40
CA SER A 136 -7.71 12.29 13.29
C SER A 136 -7.26 11.74 11.94
N GLU A 137 -5.95 11.60 11.72
CA GLU A 137 -5.40 11.14 10.43
C GLU A 137 -5.79 9.69 10.12
N VAL A 138 -5.77 8.79 11.11
CA VAL A 138 -6.21 7.40 10.92
C VAL A 138 -7.71 7.32 10.61
N THR A 139 -8.53 8.11 11.30
CA THR A 139 -9.99 8.15 11.07
C THR A 139 -10.30 8.72 9.69
N LYS A 140 -9.58 9.74 9.26
CA LYS A 140 -9.68 10.35 7.93
C LYS A 140 -9.35 9.33 6.84
N ASP A 141 -8.21 8.65 6.96
CA ASP A 141 -7.78 7.61 6.01
C ASP A 141 -8.81 6.47 5.92
N TYR A 142 -9.30 6.00 7.06
CA TYR A 142 -10.35 4.98 7.11
C TYR A 142 -11.65 5.45 6.44
N THR A 143 -12.05 6.69 6.66
CA THR A 143 -13.26 7.26 6.07
C THR A 143 -13.18 7.31 4.54
N TYR A 144 -12.04 7.77 3.99
CA TYR A 144 -11.86 7.85 2.54
C TYR A 144 -11.74 6.48 1.86
N LYS A 145 -11.15 5.50 2.53
CA LYS A 145 -10.94 4.16 1.95
C LYS A 145 -12.13 3.23 2.06
N TYR A 146 -12.89 3.34 3.15
CA TYR A 146 -13.89 2.31 3.49
C TYR A 146 -15.30 2.83 3.70
N LEU A 147 -15.48 4.09 4.08
CA LEU A 147 -16.81 4.62 4.37
C LEU A 147 -17.40 5.44 3.23
N LEU A 148 -16.56 6.13 2.46
CA LEU A 148 -17.02 6.95 1.33
C LEU A 148 -17.02 6.14 0.04
N PRO A 149 -18.04 6.31 -0.82
CA PRO A 149 -17.96 5.83 -2.19
C PRO A 149 -16.75 6.42 -2.89
N LYS A 150 -16.03 5.59 -3.65
CA LYS A 150 -14.75 5.91 -4.28
C LYS A 150 -14.78 7.23 -5.07
N LYS A 151 -15.85 7.47 -5.83
CA LYS A 151 -16.04 8.70 -6.62
C LYS A 151 -15.98 9.99 -5.78
N TYR A 152 -16.49 9.97 -4.54
CA TYR A 152 -16.46 11.14 -3.66
C TYR A 152 -15.11 11.30 -2.98
N ALA A 153 -14.46 10.20 -2.64
CA ALA A 153 -13.11 10.23 -2.10
C ALA A 153 -12.13 10.79 -3.12
N GLU A 154 -12.21 10.35 -4.39
CA GLU A 154 -11.41 10.86 -5.49
C GLU A 154 -11.68 12.34 -5.78
N ALA A 155 -12.94 12.75 -5.86
CA ALA A 155 -13.31 14.15 -6.08
C ALA A 155 -12.80 15.07 -4.96
N HIS A 156 -12.80 14.60 -3.70
CA HIS A 156 -12.22 15.35 -2.59
C HIS A 156 -10.69 15.47 -2.71
N GLN A 157 -10.01 14.38 -3.09
CA GLN A 157 -8.55 14.37 -3.27
C GLN A 157 -8.10 15.26 -4.44
N LEU A 158 -8.92 15.34 -5.50
CA LEU A 158 -8.69 16.22 -6.65
C LEU A 158 -9.02 17.70 -6.35
N GLY A 159 -9.73 17.97 -5.25
CA GLY A 159 -10.14 19.32 -4.87
C GLY A 159 -11.47 19.78 -5.49
N ASP A 160 -12.19 18.90 -6.19
CA ASP A 160 -13.48 19.21 -6.82
C ASP A 160 -14.58 19.46 -5.78
N ILE A 161 -14.51 18.73 -4.67
CA ILE A 161 -15.43 18.89 -3.55
C ILE A 161 -14.64 18.92 -2.23
N HIS A 162 -15.19 19.58 -1.20
CA HIS A 162 -14.65 19.53 0.15
C HIS A 162 -15.57 18.75 1.07
N ILE A 163 -15.07 17.64 1.61
CA ILE A 163 -15.76 16.86 2.62
C ILE A 163 -15.21 17.26 3.97
N GLN A 164 -16.05 17.88 4.78
CA GLN A 164 -15.66 18.34 6.11
C GLN A 164 -15.40 17.16 7.04
N ASP A 165 -14.36 17.26 7.85
CA ASP A 165 -13.96 16.21 8.77
C ASP A 165 -15.09 15.87 9.76
N ARG A 166 -15.28 14.57 10.01
CA ARG A 166 -16.35 14.03 10.84
C ARG A 166 -16.38 14.62 12.26
N LYS A 167 -15.23 15.06 12.77
CA LYS A 167 -15.10 15.69 14.07
C LYS A 167 -15.65 17.11 14.08
N SER A 168 -15.40 17.88 13.03
CA SER A 168 -15.90 19.25 12.90
C SER A 168 -17.40 19.28 12.57
N THR A 169 -17.91 18.28 11.83
CA THR A 169 -19.35 18.17 11.53
C THR A 169 -20.21 17.99 12.79
N ARG A 170 -19.72 17.26 13.79
CA ARG A 170 -20.43 17.12 15.07
C ARG A 170 -20.48 18.41 15.88
N LEU A 171 -19.39 19.16 15.88
CA LEU A 171 -19.33 20.45 16.58
C LEU A 171 -20.16 21.52 15.86
N ASN A 172 -20.07 21.56 14.53
CA ASN A 172 -20.83 22.52 13.72
C ASN A 172 -22.33 22.23 13.71
N SER A 173 -22.75 20.97 13.71
CA SER A 173 -24.18 20.64 13.79
C SER A 173 -24.78 21.06 15.12
N SER A 174 -24.05 20.98 16.24
CA SER A 174 -24.53 21.47 17.52
C SER A 174 -24.54 23.01 17.60
N HIS A 175 -23.60 23.69 16.96
CA HIS A 175 -23.59 25.16 16.88
C HIS A 175 -24.65 25.69 15.91
N GLU A 176 -24.88 25.06 14.77
CA GLU A 176 -25.98 25.46 13.85
C GLU A 176 -27.35 25.25 14.48
N PHE A 177 -27.52 24.25 15.31
CA PHE A 177 -28.79 24.01 16.00
C PHE A 177 -29.09 25.11 17.03
N VAL A 178 -28.08 25.63 17.69
CA VAL A 178 -28.22 26.73 18.67
C VAL A 178 -28.43 28.08 17.97
N SER A 179 -27.82 28.30 16.80
CA SER A 179 -27.97 29.57 16.06
C SER A 179 -29.26 29.69 15.26
N ARG A 180 -30.01 28.61 15.09
CA ARG A 180 -31.32 28.59 14.41
C ARG A 180 -32.54 28.65 15.36
N MET A 181 -32.31 28.81 16.63
CA MET A 181 -33.43 29.15 17.50
C MET A 181 -33.89 30.58 17.17
N PRO A 182 -35.12 30.81 16.70
CA PRO A 182 -35.61 32.14 16.49
C PRO A 182 -35.59 32.83 17.86
N SER A 183 -34.93 33.99 17.94
CA SER A 183 -35.12 34.89 19.05
C SER A 183 -36.62 35.23 19.10
N SER A 184 -37.31 34.59 19.99
CA SER A 184 -38.68 34.98 20.29
C SER A 184 -38.63 36.43 20.80
N ALA A 185 -39.18 37.30 20.01
CA ALA A 185 -39.50 38.67 20.39
C ALA A 185 -40.50 38.68 21.57
#